data_3d608cbe0b49b6f4d4203e03ef5e0a67
#
_entry.id   3d608cbe0b49b6f4d4203e03ef5e0a67
#
_cell.length_a   1.000
_cell.length_b   1.000
_cell.length_c   1.000
_cell.angle_alpha   90.00
_cell.angle_beta   90.00
_cell.angle_gamma   90.00
#
_symmetry.space_group_name_H-M   'P 1'
#
loop_
_entity.id
_entity.type
_entity.pdbx_description
1 polymer ?
#
loop_
_entity_poly.entity_id
_entity_poly.type
_entity_poly.pdbx_seq_one_letter_code
_entity_poly.pdbx_strand_id
1 'polypeptide(L)'
;VTANKNANAKHVLFMAGSPAAGKTELLNRLLEQHGITNIVRIDADDFRWWFPYYNEENSVDYQRPASRMVDFIYKKALSEGYPIVMDSTFSSIGIAERNFDLALKAGYQVALNYVYFDPAYAWVFAQARSRKVPLEVLKANFFKSRETIEHMLAKYAGLFTLNVYHRREDPENDGQFVVDYTPNVTLENWTTSHSCPYSDVSDLAHLGV
;
A
#
# COMPACT_ATOMS: atom_id res chain seq x y z
N VAL A 1 18.16 9.86 -8.49
CA VAL A 1 18.47 9.70 -7.06
C VAL A 1 19.43 8.53 -6.95
N THR A 2 20.70 8.79 -6.64
CA THR A 2 21.72 7.77 -6.38
C THR A 2 21.57 7.26 -4.95
N ALA A 3 20.82 6.19 -4.77
CA ALA A 3 20.77 5.49 -3.49
C ALA A 3 22.13 4.81 -3.22
N ASN A 4 22.68 4.96 -2.03
CA ASN A 4 23.92 4.29 -1.64
C ASN A 4 23.69 2.79 -1.44
N LYS A 5 24.50 1.97 -2.09
CA LYS A 5 24.54 0.51 -1.88
C LYS A 5 25.14 0.23 -0.49
N ASN A 6 24.31 -0.01 0.49
CA ASN A 6 24.77 -0.52 1.78
C ASN A 6 24.44 -2.02 1.87
N ALA A 7 25.44 -2.87 2.09
CA ALA A 7 25.27 -4.32 2.19
C ALA A 7 24.29 -4.77 3.30
N ASN A 8 24.01 -3.88 4.27
CA ASN A 8 23.05 -4.11 5.36
C ASN A 8 21.64 -3.60 5.05
N ALA A 9 21.35 -3.15 3.83
CA ALA A 9 20.13 -2.40 3.49
C ALA A 9 19.16 -3.17 2.58
N LYS A 10 19.23 -4.49 2.53
CA LYS A 10 18.27 -5.32 1.79
C LYS A 10 16.93 -5.40 2.51
N HIS A 11 16.22 -4.28 2.51
CA HIS A 11 14.87 -4.16 3.04
C HIS A 11 13.90 -3.78 1.94
N VAL A 12 12.75 -4.42 1.91
CA VAL A 12 11.62 -3.98 1.11
C VAL A 12 10.40 -3.78 1.99
N LEU A 13 9.83 -2.58 1.90
CA LEU A 13 8.58 -2.21 2.54
C LEU A 13 7.47 -2.13 1.49
N PHE A 14 6.43 -2.90 1.67
CA PHE A 14 5.20 -2.76 0.91
C PHE A 14 4.19 -1.92 1.69
N MET A 15 3.53 -0.99 1.00
CA MET A 15 2.35 -0.30 1.54
C MET A 15 1.10 -1.01 1.02
N ALA A 16 0.09 -1.12 1.87
CA ALA A 16 -1.19 -1.71 1.55
C ALA A 16 -2.36 -0.86 2.07
N GLY A 17 -3.51 -0.96 1.43
CA GLY A 17 -4.73 -0.27 1.83
C GLY A 17 -5.48 0.34 0.64
N SER A 18 -6.74 0.70 0.85
CA SER A 18 -7.60 1.27 -0.19
C SER A 18 -7.05 2.58 -0.77
N PRO A 19 -7.49 3.00 -1.96
CA PRO A 19 -7.26 4.36 -2.42
C PRO A 19 -7.73 5.38 -1.37
N ALA A 20 -7.01 6.48 -1.24
CA ALA A 20 -7.26 7.56 -0.27
C ALA A 20 -7.17 7.17 1.24
N ALA A 21 -6.66 6.00 1.59
CA ALA A 21 -6.46 5.60 2.99
C ALA A 21 -5.36 6.39 3.72
N GLY A 22 -4.51 7.15 3.01
CA GLY A 22 -3.42 7.91 3.62
C GLY A 22 -2.07 7.19 3.63
N LYS A 23 -1.89 6.18 2.75
CA LYS A 23 -0.63 5.42 2.63
C LYS A 23 0.60 6.30 2.36
N THR A 24 0.49 7.16 1.38
CA THR A 24 1.56 8.06 0.94
C THR A 24 1.94 9.05 2.04
N GLU A 25 0.95 9.62 2.72
CA GLU A 25 1.14 10.54 3.84
C GLU A 25 1.83 9.85 5.02
N LEU A 26 1.38 8.64 5.37
CA LEU A 26 2.02 7.82 6.40
C LEU A 26 3.46 7.47 6.03
N LEU A 27 3.68 7.02 4.79
CA LEU A 27 5.00 6.67 4.30
C LEU A 27 5.97 7.86 4.39
N ASN A 28 5.56 9.03 3.91
CA ASN A 28 6.39 10.23 3.97
C ASN A 28 6.75 10.60 5.41
N ARG A 29 5.78 10.54 6.33
CA ARG A 29 6.00 10.78 7.76
C ARG A 29 7.00 9.79 8.36
N LEU A 30 6.87 8.49 8.04
CA LEU A 30 7.81 7.48 8.55
C LEU A 30 9.22 7.68 8.01
N LEU A 31 9.37 7.96 6.72
CA LEU A 31 10.68 8.25 6.11
C LEU A 31 11.34 9.47 6.74
N GLU A 32 10.59 10.55 6.97
CA GLU A 32 11.06 11.76 7.60
C GLU A 32 11.46 11.51 9.07
N GLN A 33 10.59 10.88 9.86
CA GLN A 33 10.85 10.58 11.29
C GLN A 33 12.10 9.73 11.50
N HIS A 34 12.40 8.81 10.58
CA HIS A 34 13.57 7.94 10.64
C HIS A 34 14.78 8.45 9.86
N GLY A 35 14.69 9.64 9.26
CA GLY A 35 15.77 10.22 8.45
C GLY A 35 16.15 9.37 7.24
N ILE A 36 15.22 8.60 6.68
CA ILE A 36 15.48 7.70 5.56
C ILE A 36 15.37 8.47 4.24
N THR A 37 16.51 8.73 3.61
CA THR A 37 16.58 9.47 2.34
C THR A 37 17.06 8.64 1.16
N ASN A 38 17.75 7.52 1.41
CA ASN A 38 18.37 6.67 0.40
C ASN A 38 17.54 5.40 0.15
N ILE A 39 16.35 5.56 -0.42
CA ILE A 39 15.44 4.46 -0.70
C ILE A 39 14.88 4.59 -2.12
N VAL A 40 14.71 3.47 -2.82
CA VAL A 40 14.01 3.43 -4.11
C VAL A 40 12.51 3.34 -3.83
N ARG A 41 11.81 4.46 -4.01
CA ARG A 41 10.35 4.48 -3.96
C ARG A 41 9.79 4.11 -5.32
N ILE A 42 8.85 3.18 -5.33
CA ILE A 42 8.19 2.68 -6.52
C ILE A 42 6.68 2.88 -6.37
N ASP A 43 6.15 3.83 -7.13
CA ASP A 43 4.75 4.16 -7.22
C ASP A 43 4.34 4.21 -8.70
N ALA A 44 3.29 3.49 -9.06
CA ALA A 44 2.76 3.50 -10.42
C ALA A 44 2.25 4.88 -10.86
N ASP A 45 1.79 5.70 -9.90
CA ASP A 45 1.29 7.04 -10.18
C ASP A 45 2.42 7.97 -10.61
N ASP A 46 3.60 7.87 -10.01
CA ASP A 46 4.78 8.64 -10.40
C ASP A 46 5.23 8.33 -11.84
N PHE A 47 5.15 7.05 -12.22
CA PHE A 47 5.60 6.63 -13.56
C PHE A 47 4.66 7.06 -14.68
N ARG A 48 3.38 7.31 -14.40
CA ARG A 48 2.43 7.78 -15.42
C ARG A 48 2.84 9.11 -16.03
N TRP A 49 3.43 10.02 -15.24
CA TRP A 49 3.89 11.32 -15.71
C TRP A 49 5.07 11.27 -16.68
N TRP A 50 5.72 10.11 -16.83
CA TRP A 50 6.79 9.91 -17.80
C TRP A 50 6.30 9.52 -19.18
N PHE A 51 5.01 9.19 -19.30
CA PHE A 51 4.43 8.84 -20.59
C PHE A 51 3.94 10.09 -21.33
N PRO A 52 4.25 10.23 -22.64
CA PRO A 52 3.72 11.32 -23.45
C PRO A 52 2.19 11.23 -23.49
N TYR A 53 1.55 12.40 -23.50
CA TYR A 53 0.09 12.56 -23.53
C TYR A 53 -0.68 12.05 -22.30
N TYR A 54 0.02 11.64 -21.23
CA TYR A 54 -0.64 11.33 -19.98
C TYR A 54 -1.27 12.57 -19.36
N ASN A 55 -2.49 12.42 -18.90
CA ASN A 55 -3.17 13.33 -17.98
C ASN A 55 -3.97 12.49 -16.97
N GLU A 56 -4.47 13.11 -15.92
CA GLU A 56 -5.16 12.35 -14.86
C GLU A 56 -6.48 11.72 -15.32
N GLU A 57 -7.12 12.26 -16.38
CA GLU A 57 -8.38 11.76 -16.93
C GLU A 57 -8.20 10.46 -17.70
N ASN A 58 -7.05 10.28 -18.37
CA ASN A 58 -6.74 9.08 -19.16
C ASN A 58 -5.89 8.03 -18.40
N SER A 59 -5.89 8.11 -17.07
CA SER A 59 -5.04 7.26 -16.21
C SER A 59 -5.25 5.75 -16.41
N VAL A 60 -6.44 5.33 -16.84
CA VAL A 60 -6.78 3.93 -17.10
C VAL A 60 -5.97 3.38 -18.29
N ASP A 61 -5.75 4.17 -19.33
CA ASP A 61 -5.00 3.77 -20.53
C ASP A 61 -3.53 3.51 -20.22
N TYR A 62 -3.00 4.22 -19.22
CA TYR A 62 -1.61 4.12 -18.79
C TYR A 62 -1.39 3.13 -17.63
N GLN A 63 -2.42 2.44 -17.16
CA GLN A 63 -2.29 1.46 -16.08
C GLN A 63 -1.32 0.33 -16.43
N ARG A 64 -1.45 -0.24 -17.63
CA ARG A 64 -0.60 -1.36 -18.07
C ARG A 64 0.86 -0.95 -18.31
N PRO A 65 1.17 0.16 -19.03
CA PRO A 65 2.54 0.67 -19.13
C PRO A 65 3.16 0.98 -17.77
N ALA A 66 2.46 1.68 -16.88
CA ALA A 66 2.96 2.00 -15.54
C ALA A 66 3.26 0.74 -14.71
N SER A 67 2.40 -0.28 -14.76
CA SER A 67 2.62 -1.56 -14.08
C SER A 67 3.88 -2.28 -14.60
N ARG A 68 4.17 -2.19 -15.90
CA ARG A 68 5.42 -2.75 -16.47
C ARG A 68 6.65 -1.99 -15.98
N MET A 69 6.58 -0.67 -15.84
CA MET A 69 7.65 0.14 -15.27
C MET A 69 7.90 -0.23 -13.80
N VAL A 70 6.84 -0.36 -13.01
CA VAL A 70 6.91 -0.85 -11.62
C VAL A 70 7.66 -2.18 -11.55
N ASP A 71 7.26 -3.16 -12.36
CA ASP A 71 7.87 -4.49 -12.39
C ASP A 71 9.36 -4.44 -12.79
N PHE A 72 9.70 -3.65 -13.79
CA PHE A 72 11.07 -3.46 -14.24
C PHE A 72 11.95 -2.81 -13.18
N ILE A 73 11.51 -1.70 -12.60
CA ILE A 73 12.26 -0.96 -11.58
C ILE A 73 12.41 -1.81 -10.32
N TYR A 74 11.36 -2.53 -9.89
CA TYR A 74 11.43 -3.42 -8.74
C TYR A 74 12.51 -4.50 -8.91
N LYS A 75 12.48 -5.23 -10.02
CA LYS A 75 13.50 -6.25 -10.33
C LYS A 75 14.92 -5.68 -10.39
N LYS A 76 15.05 -4.50 -11.01
CA LYS A 76 16.34 -3.80 -11.11
C LYS A 76 16.86 -3.41 -9.73
N ALA A 77 16.03 -2.81 -8.89
CA ALA A 77 16.38 -2.41 -7.52
C ALA A 77 16.79 -3.62 -6.66
N LEU A 78 16.04 -4.73 -6.73
CA LEU A 78 16.39 -5.99 -6.06
C LEU A 78 17.74 -6.52 -6.51
N SER A 79 18.00 -6.56 -7.82
CA SER A 79 19.27 -7.08 -8.37
C SER A 79 20.48 -6.24 -7.97
N GLU A 80 20.28 -4.97 -7.71
CA GLU A 80 21.33 -4.03 -7.31
C GLU A 80 21.48 -3.87 -5.79
N GLY A 81 20.56 -4.45 -5.00
CA GLY A 81 20.64 -4.44 -3.54
C GLY A 81 20.19 -3.13 -2.90
N TYR A 82 19.33 -2.34 -3.57
CA TYR A 82 18.80 -1.10 -3.01
C TYR A 82 17.69 -1.38 -1.99
N PRO A 83 17.58 -0.57 -0.91
CA PRO A 83 16.38 -0.55 -0.09
C PRO A 83 15.19 -0.03 -0.91
N ILE A 84 14.02 -0.66 -0.75
CA ILE A 84 12.87 -0.44 -1.63
C ILE A 84 11.62 -0.13 -0.81
N VAL A 85 10.80 0.81 -1.28
CA VAL A 85 9.39 0.97 -0.89
C VAL A 85 8.51 0.79 -2.10
N MET A 86 7.51 -0.09 -1.97
CA MET A 86 6.44 -0.29 -2.95
C MET A 86 5.16 0.41 -2.43
N ASP A 87 4.85 1.60 -2.96
CA ASP A 87 3.61 2.31 -2.62
C ASP A 87 2.49 1.84 -3.54
N SER A 88 1.61 1.00 -3.01
CA SER A 88 0.54 0.36 -3.78
C SER A 88 -0.69 0.06 -2.90
N THR A 89 -1.79 -0.37 -3.51
CA THR A 89 -2.97 -0.87 -2.78
C THR A 89 -2.78 -2.28 -2.23
N PHE A 90 -1.81 -3.03 -2.74
CA PHE A 90 -1.58 -4.44 -2.38
C PHE A 90 -2.83 -5.32 -2.58
N SER A 91 -3.53 -5.13 -3.69
CA SER A 91 -4.86 -5.73 -3.95
C SER A 91 -4.85 -6.87 -4.98
N SER A 92 -3.71 -7.55 -5.12
CA SER A 92 -3.55 -8.69 -6.05
C SER A 92 -2.66 -9.77 -5.45
N ILE A 93 -3.25 -10.91 -5.09
CA ILE A 93 -2.53 -12.06 -4.53
C ILE A 93 -1.36 -12.47 -5.42
N GLY A 94 -1.59 -12.68 -6.72
CA GLY A 94 -0.53 -13.15 -7.61
C GLY A 94 0.63 -12.16 -7.79
N ILE A 95 0.38 -10.85 -7.73
CA ILE A 95 1.44 -9.84 -7.75
C ILE A 95 2.18 -9.81 -6.41
N ALA A 96 1.46 -9.89 -5.29
CA ALA A 96 2.04 -9.90 -3.96
C ALA A 96 2.96 -11.11 -3.77
N GLU A 97 2.49 -12.32 -4.09
CA GLU A 97 3.29 -13.54 -4.03
C GLU A 97 4.56 -13.43 -4.87
N ARG A 98 4.42 -13.09 -6.15
CA ARG A 98 5.57 -12.94 -7.03
C ARG A 98 6.61 -11.96 -6.49
N ASN A 99 6.15 -10.82 -5.95
CA ASN A 99 7.05 -9.79 -5.44
C ASN A 99 7.73 -10.23 -4.13
N PHE A 100 7.01 -10.93 -3.25
CA PHE A 100 7.58 -11.53 -2.03
C PHE A 100 8.62 -12.59 -2.38
N ASP A 101 8.29 -13.53 -3.27
CA ASP A 101 9.21 -14.58 -3.70
C ASP A 101 10.52 -14.01 -4.27
N LEU A 102 10.41 -12.96 -5.11
CA LEU A 102 11.59 -12.27 -5.65
C LEU A 102 12.43 -11.60 -4.54
N ALA A 103 11.80 -10.93 -3.58
CA ALA A 103 12.48 -10.27 -2.49
C ALA A 103 13.18 -11.27 -1.57
N LEU A 104 12.46 -12.30 -1.12
CA LEU A 104 12.97 -13.35 -0.24
C LEU A 104 14.12 -14.11 -0.91
N LYS A 105 13.97 -14.48 -2.19
CA LYS A 105 15.04 -15.13 -2.98
C LYS A 105 16.30 -14.26 -3.11
N ALA A 106 16.12 -12.93 -3.17
CA ALA A 106 17.24 -11.98 -3.21
C ALA A 106 17.84 -11.69 -1.83
N GLY A 107 17.34 -12.31 -0.76
CA GLY A 107 17.81 -12.16 0.61
C GLY A 107 17.37 -10.85 1.28
N TYR A 108 16.21 -10.31 0.89
CA TYR A 108 15.62 -9.11 1.51
C TYR A 108 14.82 -9.46 2.75
N GLN A 109 14.88 -8.59 3.74
CA GLN A 109 13.90 -8.54 4.81
C GLN A 109 12.65 -7.84 4.28
N VAL A 110 11.50 -8.46 4.48
CA VAL A 110 10.22 -7.99 3.92
C VAL A 110 9.35 -7.44 5.06
N ALA A 111 8.83 -6.23 4.87
CA ALA A 111 7.83 -5.64 5.74
C ALA A 111 6.61 -5.19 4.91
N LEU A 112 5.45 -5.23 5.53
CA LEU A 112 4.19 -4.75 4.98
C LEU A 112 3.52 -3.81 5.98
N ASN A 113 3.26 -2.58 5.57
CA ASN A 113 2.48 -1.61 6.35
C ASN A 113 1.08 -1.49 5.74
N TYR A 114 0.10 -1.95 6.46
CA TYR A 114 -1.31 -1.83 6.07
C TYR A 114 -1.94 -0.61 6.72
N VAL A 115 -2.49 0.28 5.91
CA VAL A 115 -3.28 1.42 6.38
C VAL A 115 -4.76 1.08 6.23
N TYR A 116 -5.39 0.76 7.35
CA TYR A 116 -6.83 0.65 7.42
C TYR A 116 -7.45 2.03 7.59
N PHE A 117 -8.39 2.35 6.75
CA PHE A 117 -9.24 3.52 6.86
C PHE A 117 -10.64 3.14 6.38
N ASP A 118 -11.65 3.52 7.14
CA ASP A 118 -13.04 3.20 6.81
C ASP A 118 -13.37 3.68 5.39
N PRO A 119 -13.96 2.81 4.53
CA PRO A 119 -14.27 3.14 3.15
C PRO A 119 -15.18 4.37 2.98
N ALA A 120 -16.06 4.66 3.94
CA ALA A 120 -16.92 5.83 3.90
C ALA A 120 -16.08 7.12 3.96
N TYR A 121 -15.17 7.21 4.92
CA TYR A 121 -14.24 8.34 5.00
C TYR A 121 -13.26 8.36 3.82
N ALA A 122 -12.71 7.20 3.45
CA ALA A 122 -11.80 7.12 2.30
C ALA A 122 -12.46 7.63 1.01
N TRP A 123 -13.76 7.39 0.83
CA TRP A 123 -14.52 7.89 -0.31
C TRP A 123 -14.61 9.43 -0.33
N VAL A 124 -14.90 10.04 0.81
CA VAL A 124 -14.90 11.52 0.92
C VAL A 124 -13.55 12.11 0.51
N PHE A 125 -12.45 11.55 1.02
CA PHE A 125 -11.10 11.99 0.64
C PHE A 125 -10.76 11.70 -0.82
N ALA A 126 -11.25 10.59 -1.39
CA ALA A 126 -11.04 10.25 -2.80
C ALA A 126 -11.70 11.26 -3.73
N GLN A 127 -12.88 11.78 -3.36
CA GLN A 127 -13.59 12.80 -4.14
C GLN A 127 -12.86 14.15 -4.16
N ALA A 128 -12.08 14.47 -3.13
CA ALA A 128 -11.32 15.71 -3.05
C ALA A 128 -10.03 15.69 -3.90
N ARG A 129 -9.59 14.51 -4.38
CA ARG A 129 -8.38 14.40 -5.20
C ARG A 129 -8.60 14.88 -6.63
N SER A 130 -7.54 15.39 -7.27
CA SER A 130 -7.55 15.74 -8.69
C SER A 130 -7.81 14.50 -9.57
N ARG A 131 -7.05 13.42 -9.34
CA ARG A 131 -7.30 12.13 -9.98
C ARG A 131 -8.45 11.40 -9.29
N LYS A 132 -9.57 11.29 -9.99
CA LYS A 132 -10.75 10.60 -9.47
C LYS A 132 -10.55 9.08 -9.50
N VAL A 133 -10.93 8.44 -8.41
CA VAL A 133 -11.00 6.98 -8.31
C VAL A 133 -12.49 6.61 -8.34
N PRO A 134 -12.95 5.75 -9.26
CA PRO A 134 -14.34 5.27 -9.24
C PRO A 134 -14.66 4.57 -7.92
N LEU A 135 -15.87 4.78 -7.41
CA LEU A 135 -16.30 4.19 -6.13
C LEU A 135 -16.15 2.67 -6.10
N GLU A 136 -16.53 2.00 -7.19
CA GLU A 136 -16.43 0.54 -7.29
C GLU A 136 -14.96 0.06 -7.24
N VAL A 137 -14.03 0.86 -7.76
CA VAL A 137 -12.59 0.57 -7.66
C VAL A 137 -12.11 0.72 -6.22
N LEU A 138 -12.59 1.74 -5.50
CA LEU A 138 -12.26 1.94 -4.08
C LEU A 138 -12.79 0.77 -3.24
N LYS A 139 -14.07 0.41 -3.39
CA LYS A 139 -14.71 -0.72 -2.71
C LYS A 139 -13.96 -2.03 -2.99
N ALA A 140 -13.72 -2.33 -4.26
CA ALA A 140 -13.01 -3.55 -4.66
C ALA A 140 -11.59 -3.62 -4.08
N ASN A 141 -10.83 -2.53 -4.11
CA ASN A 141 -9.48 -2.50 -3.56
C ASN A 141 -9.46 -2.61 -2.03
N PHE A 142 -10.47 -2.10 -1.34
CA PHE A 142 -10.60 -2.25 0.10
C PHE A 142 -10.65 -3.73 0.50
N PHE A 143 -11.54 -4.52 -0.11
CA PHE A 143 -11.66 -5.95 0.20
C PHE A 143 -10.48 -6.75 -0.33
N LYS A 144 -10.07 -6.54 -1.58
CA LYS A 144 -8.95 -7.27 -2.19
C LYS A 144 -7.63 -7.06 -1.46
N SER A 145 -7.35 -5.87 -0.92
CA SER A 145 -6.13 -5.67 -0.14
C SER A 145 -6.14 -6.47 1.15
N ARG A 146 -7.29 -6.55 1.82
CA ARG A 146 -7.48 -7.35 3.05
C ARG A 146 -7.36 -8.86 2.77
N GLU A 147 -8.06 -9.35 1.75
CA GLU A 147 -7.95 -10.73 1.27
C GLU A 147 -6.50 -11.09 0.92
N THR A 148 -5.80 -10.21 0.21
CA THR A 148 -4.40 -10.42 -0.14
C THR A 148 -3.52 -10.50 1.11
N ILE A 149 -3.71 -9.62 2.09
CA ILE A 149 -2.93 -9.63 3.33
C ILE A 149 -3.16 -10.91 4.12
N GLU A 150 -4.42 -11.33 4.28
CA GLU A 150 -4.78 -12.57 4.97
C GLU A 150 -4.15 -13.79 4.30
N HIS A 151 -4.22 -13.86 2.96
CA HIS A 151 -3.53 -14.89 2.18
C HIS A 151 -2.01 -14.89 2.41
N MET A 152 -1.39 -13.71 2.43
CA MET A 152 0.07 -13.59 2.65
C MET A 152 0.46 -13.98 4.08
N LEU A 153 -0.35 -13.65 5.09
CA LEU A 153 -0.15 -14.08 6.48
C LEU A 153 -0.20 -15.61 6.61
N ALA A 154 -1.13 -16.26 5.89
CA ALA A 154 -1.24 -17.72 5.90
C ALA A 154 -0.06 -18.39 5.17
N LYS A 155 0.32 -17.88 4.00
CA LYS A 155 1.34 -18.51 3.13
C LYS A 155 2.77 -18.21 3.55
N TYR A 156 3.05 -17.01 4.01
CA TYR A 156 4.41 -16.51 4.32
C TYR A 156 4.61 -16.26 5.81
N ALA A 157 3.93 -17.02 6.67
CA ALA A 157 4.03 -16.89 8.12
C ALA A 157 5.48 -16.87 8.61
N GLY A 158 5.86 -15.87 9.37
CA GLY A 158 7.22 -15.70 9.91
C GLY A 158 8.28 -15.24 8.92
N LEU A 159 7.95 -15.05 7.63
CA LEU A 159 8.89 -14.60 6.61
C LEU A 159 8.83 -13.09 6.35
N PHE A 160 7.86 -12.40 6.93
CA PHE A 160 7.73 -10.94 6.85
C PHE A 160 7.09 -10.37 8.10
N THR A 161 7.21 -9.06 8.27
CA THR A 161 6.58 -8.31 9.36
C THR A 161 5.38 -7.56 8.81
N LEU A 162 4.19 -7.74 9.40
CA LEU A 162 3.01 -6.92 9.12
C LEU A 162 2.80 -5.92 10.25
N ASN A 163 2.68 -4.65 9.89
CA ASN A 163 2.24 -3.58 10.79
C ASN A 163 0.91 -3.01 10.30
N VAL A 164 -0.01 -2.78 11.23
CA VAL A 164 -1.31 -2.19 10.94
C VAL A 164 -1.38 -0.78 11.50
N TYR A 165 -1.78 0.15 10.66
CA TYR A 165 -2.06 1.55 10.99
C TYR A 165 -3.54 1.79 10.80
N HIS A 166 -4.30 1.78 11.89
CA HIS A 166 -5.74 2.01 11.87
C HIS A 166 -6.01 3.51 12.00
N ARG A 167 -6.38 4.13 10.89
CA ARG A 167 -6.83 5.53 10.87
C ARG A 167 -8.31 5.57 11.22
N ARG A 168 -8.64 6.25 12.29
CA ARG A 168 -10.01 6.42 12.77
C ARG A 168 -10.28 7.87 13.16
N GLU A 169 -11.54 8.25 13.24
CA GLU A 169 -11.94 9.55 13.73
C GLU A 169 -11.47 9.77 15.17
N ASP A 170 -11.04 10.99 15.47
CA ASP A 170 -10.65 11.37 16.81
C ASP A 170 -11.90 11.61 17.66
N PRO A 171 -12.13 10.84 18.72
CA PRO A 171 -13.35 10.99 19.53
C PRO A 171 -13.41 12.31 20.29
N GLU A 172 -12.28 13.01 20.45
CA GLU A 172 -12.21 14.28 21.17
C GLU A 172 -12.28 15.49 20.24
N ASN A 173 -11.99 15.30 18.94
CA ASN A 173 -11.92 16.40 17.97
C ASN A 173 -12.63 16.01 16.67
N ASP A 174 -13.87 16.42 16.54
CA ASP A 174 -14.72 16.18 15.36
C ASP A 174 -14.02 16.57 14.04
N GLY A 175 -14.09 15.69 13.05
CA GLY A 175 -13.46 15.88 11.74
C GLY A 175 -11.94 15.68 11.71
N GLN A 176 -11.30 15.37 12.83
CA GLN A 176 -9.90 14.99 12.88
C GLN A 176 -9.72 13.46 12.90
N PHE A 177 -8.54 12.99 12.51
CA PHE A 177 -8.24 11.57 12.46
C PHE A 177 -6.95 11.27 13.23
N VAL A 178 -7.01 10.24 14.04
CA VAL A 178 -5.86 9.65 14.74
C VAL A 178 -5.48 8.33 14.10
N VAL A 179 -4.27 7.87 14.36
CA VAL A 179 -3.74 6.62 13.83
C VAL A 179 -3.27 5.75 14.98
N ASP A 180 -3.96 4.64 15.21
CA ASP A 180 -3.53 3.61 16.13
C ASP A 180 -2.55 2.66 15.41
N TYR A 181 -1.47 2.29 16.07
CA TYR A 181 -0.41 1.45 15.53
C TYR A 181 -0.36 0.10 16.21
N THR A 182 -0.48 -0.98 15.44
CA THR A 182 -0.33 -2.35 15.92
C THR A 182 0.81 -3.02 15.15
N PRO A 183 1.96 -3.25 15.80
CA PRO A 183 3.10 -3.92 15.17
C PRO A 183 2.96 -5.44 15.16
N ASN A 184 3.70 -6.10 14.28
CA ASN A 184 3.90 -7.55 14.25
C ASN A 184 2.61 -8.37 14.24
N VAL A 185 1.67 -7.95 13.41
CA VAL A 185 0.37 -8.62 13.25
C VAL A 185 0.56 -9.98 12.59
N THR A 186 -0.11 -10.98 13.13
CA THR A 186 -0.13 -12.38 12.66
C THR A 186 -1.53 -12.75 12.18
N LEU A 187 -1.69 -13.92 11.58
CA LEU A 187 -3.01 -14.39 11.17
C LEU A 187 -3.97 -14.52 12.37
N GLU A 188 -3.47 -14.91 13.55
CA GLU A 188 -4.27 -15.09 14.76
C GLU A 188 -4.88 -13.79 15.29
N ASN A 189 -4.16 -12.67 15.18
CA ASN A 189 -4.64 -11.37 15.65
C ASN A 189 -5.02 -10.40 14.52
N TRP A 190 -5.06 -10.87 13.27
CA TRP A 190 -5.40 -10.05 12.10
C TRP A 190 -6.74 -9.33 12.26
N THR A 191 -7.80 -10.06 12.61
CA THR A 191 -9.16 -9.50 12.75
C THR A 191 -9.30 -8.54 13.93
N THR A 192 -8.47 -8.68 14.95
CA THR A 192 -8.47 -7.83 16.14
C THR A 192 -7.51 -6.64 16.06
N SER A 193 -6.60 -6.65 15.09
CA SER A 193 -5.62 -5.55 14.88
C SER A 193 -6.28 -4.24 14.44
N HIS A 194 -7.49 -4.30 13.93
CA HIS A 194 -8.30 -3.18 13.50
C HIS A 194 -9.79 -3.58 13.50
N SER A 195 -10.66 -2.65 13.86
CA SER A 195 -12.10 -2.88 13.79
C SER A 195 -12.58 -2.69 12.35
N CYS A 196 -13.13 -3.73 11.74
CA CYS A 196 -13.73 -3.65 10.41
C CYS A 196 -15.14 -4.26 10.44
N PRO A 197 -16.19 -3.43 10.30
CA PRO A 197 -17.58 -3.91 10.35
C PRO A 197 -18.05 -4.52 9.03
N TYR A 198 -17.25 -4.46 7.97
CA TYR A 198 -17.64 -4.87 6.62
C TYR A 198 -17.11 -6.27 6.31
N SER A 199 -18.01 -7.15 5.85
CA SER A 199 -17.70 -8.52 5.43
C SER A 199 -17.49 -8.64 3.92
N ASP A 200 -18.30 -7.91 3.14
CA ASP A 200 -18.21 -7.92 1.67
C ASP A 200 -18.65 -6.59 1.05
N VAL A 201 -18.59 -6.51 -0.29
CA VAL A 201 -18.88 -5.28 -1.05
C VAL A 201 -20.33 -4.80 -0.86
N SER A 202 -21.28 -5.69 -0.56
CA SER A 202 -22.69 -5.33 -0.36
C SER A 202 -22.91 -4.49 0.90
N ASP A 203 -22.07 -4.64 1.91
CA ASP A 203 -22.10 -3.82 3.12
C ASP A 203 -21.82 -2.33 2.83
N LEU A 204 -21.16 -2.06 1.71
CA LEU A 204 -20.83 -0.72 1.23
C LEU A 204 -21.82 -0.19 0.17
N ALA A 205 -23.00 -0.82 0.00
CA ALA A 205 -23.98 -0.41 -1.00
C ALA A 205 -24.51 1.02 -0.76
N HIS A 206 -24.53 1.47 0.50
CA HIS A 206 -24.97 2.82 0.89
C HIS A 206 -24.01 3.94 0.48
N LEU A 207 -22.77 3.62 0.12
CA LEU A 207 -21.80 4.64 -0.32
C LEU A 207 -22.09 5.06 -1.76
N GLY A 208 -22.22 6.37 -1.97
CA GLY A 208 -22.45 6.97 -3.29
C GLY A 208 -23.92 7.16 -3.66
N VAL A 209 -24.84 6.99 -2.71
CA VAL A 209 -26.27 7.29 -2.85
C VAL A 209 -26.54 8.73 -2.42
#